data_83f1a45187da1159c4484f43fead56f9
#
_entry.id   83f1a45187da1159c4484f43fead56f9
#
_cell.length_a   1.000
_cell.length_b   1.000
_cell.length_c   1.000
_cell.angle_alpha   90.00
_cell.angle_beta   90.00
_cell.angle_gamma   90.00
#
_symmetry.space_group_name_H-M   'P 1'
#
loop_
_entity.id
_entity.type
_entity.pdbx_description
1 polymer ?
#
loop_
_entity_poly.entity_id
_entity_poly.type
_entity_poly.pdbx_seq_one_letter_code
_entity_poly.pdbx_strand_id
1 'polypeptide(L)'
;MLQKEITNLDEFTNVFHAPREGRIISLDIGTKRIGVAVCDELQVTVRPLFTLKRIGWKKLLLQIKDILADYDAQALVLGLPYNFDGTESEMSGESRRLARNFSLSLEVPVFLQDERATSYAARGELWQKGYSGREMKSKIDGEAAAFILSDFLSRIVEFKTKKEANESIKNEID
;
A
#
# COMPACT_ATOMS: atom_id res chain seq x y z
N MET A 1 -11.65 -7.48 29.83
CA MET A 1 -10.46 -7.20 29.01
C MET A 1 -10.53 -8.11 27.80
N LEU A 2 -11.09 -7.64 26.72
CA LEU A 2 -11.27 -8.43 25.50
C LEU A 2 -10.00 -8.24 24.66
N GLN A 3 -9.11 -9.22 24.68
CA GLN A 3 -8.18 -9.43 23.58
C GLN A 3 -9.05 -9.74 22.35
N LYS A 4 -9.31 -8.71 21.53
CA LYS A 4 -9.78 -8.92 20.18
C LYS A 4 -8.67 -9.63 19.44
N GLU A 5 -8.80 -10.94 19.27
CA GLU A 5 -8.05 -11.68 18.29
C GLU A 5 -8.30 -11.00 16.95
N ILE A 6 -7.31 -10.26 16.46
CA ILE A 6 -7.30 -9.70 15.10
C ILE A 6 -6.99 -10.89 14.18
N THR A 7 -8.01 -11.70 13.95
CA THR A 7 -7.94 -12.86 13.04
C THR A 7 -8.67 -12.58 11.72
N ASN A 8 -9.09 -11.35 11.47
CA ASN A 8 -9.78 -11.04 10.22
C ASN A 8 -8.80 -10.36 9.26
N LEU A 9 -8.29 -11.14 8.31
CA LEU A 9 -7.45 -10.71 7.19
C LEU A 9 -8.10 -9.58 6.36
N ASP A 10 -9.41 -9.43 6.46
CA ASP A 10 -10.20 -8.40 5.78
C ASP A 10 -10.01 -6.98 6.37
N GLU A 11 -9.53 -6.86 7.62
CA GLU A 11 -9.38 -5.55 8.27
C GLU A 11 -8.35 -4.67 7.54
N PHE A 12 -7.21 -5.23 7.14
CA PHE A 12 -6.17 -4.50 6.42
C PHE A 12 -6.50 -4.23 4.95
N THR A 13 -7.40 -4.98 4.36
CA THR A 13 -7.84 -4.77 2.97
C THR A 13 -9.06 -3.88 2.86
N ASN A 14 -9.71 -3.55 3.97
CA ASN A 14 -10.90 -2.72 4.00
C ASN A 14 -10.53 -1.22 3.94
N VAL A 15 -10.91 -0.55 2.86
CA VAL A 15 -10.67 0.89 2.65
C VAL A 15 -11.70 1.80 3.33
N PHE A 16 -12.63 1.27 4.10
CA PHE A 16 -13.68 2.05 4.76
C PHE A 16 -13.13 3.16 5.66
N HIS A 17 -12.03 2.86 6.36
CA HIS A 17 -11.34 3.80 7.26
C HIS A 17 -10.14 4.49 6.64
N ALA A 18 -9.95 4.35 5.32
CA ALA A 18 -8.86 5.04 4.65
C ALA A 18 -9.09 6.56 4.68
N PRO A 19 -8.04 7.36 4.94
CA PRO A 19 -8.15 8.81 4.90
C PRO A 19 -8.52 9.26 3.49
N ARG A 20 -9.39 10.25 3.39
CA ARG A 20 -9.90 10.79 2.11
C ARG A 20 -9.11 11.99 1.61
N GLU A 21 -8.27 12.51 2.46
CA GLU A 21 -7.35 13.62 2.22
C GLU A 21 -6.08 13.38 3.01
N GLY A 22 -5.01 14.08 2.65
CA GLY A 22 -3.71 13.91 3.23
C GLY A 22 -2.87 12.86 2.50
N ARG A 23 -1.57 12.95 2.69
CA ARG A 23 -0.61 12.05 2.03
C ARG A 23 -0.70 10.64 2.58
N ILE A 24 -0.51 9.69 1.70
CA ILE A 24 -0.39 8.27 2.04
C ILE A 24 0.97 7.79 1.54
N ILE A 25 1.66 7.03 2.36
CA ILE A 25 2.91 6.36 1.98
C ILE A 25 2.58 4.92 1.58
N SER A 26 3.19 4.43 0.51
CA SER A 26 3.14 3.02 0.14
C SER A 26 4.51 2.37 0.16
N LEU A 27 4.51 1.07 0.44
CA LEU A 27 5.69 0.23 0.48
C LEU A 27 5.51 -0.98 -0.45
N ASP A 28 6.48 -1.19 -1.32
CA ASP A 28 6.67 -2.44 -2.06
C ASP A 28 7.71 -3.29 -1.32
N ILE A 29 7.27 -4.36 -0.66
CA ILE A 29 8.11 -5.17 0.21
C ILE A 29 8.85 -6.22 -0.62
N GLY A 30 10.12 -5.99 -0.87
CA GLY A 30 11.01 -6.98 -1.49
C GLY A 30 11.85 -7.76 -0.47
N THR A 31 12.57 -8.77 -0.91
CA THR A 31 13.43 -9.60 -0.06
C THR A 31 14.64 -8.85 0.49
N LYS A 32 15.21 -7.93 -0.29
CA LYS A 32 16.43 -7.16 0.07
C LYS A 32 16.19 -5.66 0.15
N ARG A 33 15.12 -5.17 -0.45
CA ARG A 33 14.80 -3.76 -0.58
C ARG A 33 13.31 -3.53 -0.43
N ILE A 34 12.97 -2.30 -0.11
CA ILE A 34 11.59 -1.82 0.03
C ILE A 34 11.48 -0.56 -0.79
N GLY A 35 10.65 -0.57 -1.83
CA GLY A 35 10.29 0.62 -2.59
C GLY A 35 9.34 1.50 -1.79
N VAL A 36 9.47 2.81 -1.92
CA VAL A 36 8.65 3.80 -1.22
C VAL A 36 8.06 4.79 -2.21
N ALA A 37 6.78 5.08 -2.08
CA ALA A 37 6.10 6.12 -2.85
C ALA A 37 5.13 6.92 -1.97
N VAL A 38 4.71 8.08 -2.47
CA VAL A 38 3.79 8.99 -1.77
C VAL A 38 2.78 9.59 -2.75
N CYS A 39 1.56 9.86 -2.30
CA CYS A 39 0.61 10.70 -3.02
C CYS A 39 0.66 12.16 -2.51
N ASP A 40 0.04 13.07 -3.27
CA ASP A 40 -0.22 14.43 -2.80
C ASP A 40 -1.36 14.48 -1.76
N GLU A 41 -1.58 15.65 -1.17
CA GLU A 41 -2.62 15.86 -0.14
C GLU A 41 -4.04 15.60 -0.64
N LEU A 42 -4.28 15.86 -1.93
CA LEU A 42 -5.58 15.63 -2.58
C LEU A 42 -5.75 14.19 -3.07
N GLN A 43 -4.71 13.35 -2.92
CA GLN A 43 -4.71 11.95 -3.36
C GLN A 43 -4.96 11.77 -4.88
N VAL A 44 -4.52 12.75 -5.68
CA VAL A 44 -4.67 12.75 -7.15
C VAL A 44 -3.41 12.27 -7.86
N THR A 45 -2.25 12.69 -7.37
CA THR A 45 -0.95 12.33 -7.96
C THR A 45 -0.14 11.44 -7.06
N VAL A 46 0.58 10.51 -7.68
CA VAL A 46 1.49 9.59 -6.98
C VAL A 46 2.88 9.73 -7.57
N ARG A 47 3.89 9.72 -6.72
CA ARG A 47 5.29 9.73 -7.15
C ARG A 47 6.13 8.74 -6.35
N PRO A 48 7.05 8.02 -7.02
CA PRO A 48 8.06 7.25 -6.33
C PRO A 48 8.99 8.19 -5.54
N LEU A 49 9.50 7.71 -4.42
CA LEU A 49 10.45 8.44 -3.59
C LEU A 49 11.86 7.84 -3.70
N PHE A 50 12.08 6.77 -3.02
CA PHE A 50 13.37 6.09 -2.92
C PHE A 50 13.18 4.62 -2.55
N THR A 51 14.30 3.92 -2.45
CA THR A 51 14.35 2.54 -2.01
C THR A 51 15.14 2.43 -0.72
N LEU A 52 14.56 1.76 0.28
CA LEU A 52 15.22 1.41 1.52
C LEU A 52 15.89 0.04 1.41
N LYS A 53 17.02 -0.14 2.09
CA LYS A 53 17.55 -1.47 2.35
C LYS A 53 16.69 -2.16 3.40
N ARG A 54 16.40 -3.42 3.16
CA ARG A 54 15.71 -4.24 4.16
C ARG A 54 16.67 -4.60 5.28
N ILE A 55 16.37 -4.09 6.46
CA ILE A 55 17.14 -4.23 7.69
C ILE A 55 16.26 -4.79 8.79
N GLY A 56 16.83 -5.05 9.95
CA GLY A 56 16.07 -5.56 11.09
C GLY A 56 14.88 -4.66 11.48
N TRP A 57 13.84 -5.27 12.01
CA TRP A 57 12.55 -4.65 12.33
C TRP A 57 12.64 -3.30 13.05
N LYS A 58 13.44 -3.22 14.12
CA LYS A 58 13.54 -1.98 14.92
C LYS A 58 14.03 -0.79 14.09
N LYS A 59 15.03 -1.01 13.25
CA LYS A 59 15.57 0.05 12.37
C LYS A 59 14.59 0.40 11.27
N LEU A 60 13.93 -0.58 10.68
CA LEU A 60 12.89 -0.35 9.67
C LEU A 60 11.73 0.46 10.25
N LEU A 61 11.25 0.12 11.45
CA LEU A 61 10.18 0.86 12.10
C LEU A 61 10.56 2.34 12.32
N LEU A 62 11.79 2.62 12.77
CA LEU A 62 12.26 4.00 12.94
C LEU A 62 12.29 4.75 11.61
N GLN A 63 12.84 4.14 10.56
CA GLN A 63 12.84 4.75 9.22
C GLN A 63 11.43 5.05 8.71
N ILE A 64 10.48 4.14 8.90
CA ILE A 64 9.10 4.36 8.49
C ILE A 64 8.44 5.47 9.32
N LYS A 65 8.69 5.54 10.62
CA LYS A 65 8.20 6.65 11.47
C LYS A 65 8.73 8.01 10.98
N ASP A 66 10.03 8.09 10.67
CA ASP A 66 10.65 9.32 10.16
C ASP A 66 10.02 9.72 8.82
N ILE A 67 9.83 8.78 7.90
CA ILE A 67 9.20 9.04 6.59
C ILE A 67 7.75 9.52 6.78
N LEU A 68 6.96 8.86 7.63
CA LEU A 68 5.58 9.28 7.88
C LEU A 68 5.52 10.71 8.45
N ALA A 69 6.44 11.05 9.35
CA ALA A 69 6.53 12.39 9.93
C ALA A 69 7.01 13.43 8.90
N ASP A 70 8.05 13.14 8.12
CA ASP A 70 8.61 14.05 7.12
C ASP A 70 7.60 14.42 6.03
N TYR A 71 6.69 13.50 5.70
CA TYR A 71 5.64 13.72 4.70
C TYR A 71 4.28 14.08 5.30
N ASP A 72 4.16 14.19 6.62
CA ASP A 72 2.86 14.36 7.31
C ASP A 72 1.81 13.35 6.79
N ALA A 73 2.23 12.09 6.68
CA ALA A 73 1.40 11.06 6.07
C ALA A 73 0.33 10.53 7.03
N GLN A 74 -0.87 10.36 6.52
CA GLN A 74 -2.06 9.98 7.28
C GLN A 74 -2.35 8.48 7.25
N ALA A 75 -1.63 7.71 6.43
CA ALA A 75 -1.76 6.27 6.35
C ALA A 75 -0.52 5.61 5.74
N LEU A 76 -0.38 4.31 5.97
CA LEU A 76 0.63 3.44 5.38
C LEU A 76 -0.05 2.30 4.62
N VAL A 77 0.37 2.04 3.38
CA VAL A 77 -0.12 0.96 2.54
C VAL A 77 1.03 0.03 2.18
N LEU A 78 0.86 -1.27 2.33
CA LEU A 78 1.83 -2.28 1.88
C LEU A 78 1.25 -3.07 0.72
N GLY A 79 2.05 -3.37 -0.28
CA GLY A 79 1.70 -4.31 -1.33
C GLY A 79 1.54 -5.72 -0.78
N LEU A 80 0.56 -6.45 -1.32
CA LEU A 80 0.26 -7.83 -0.96
C LEU A 80 0.39 -8.72 -2.22
N PRO A 81 1.58 -9.25 -2.49
CA PRO A 81 1.83 -10.05 -3.68
C PRO A 81 1.33 -11.48 -3.50
N TYR A 82 0.35 -11.88 -4.32
CA TYR A 82 -0.09 -13.27 -4.42
C TYR A 82 0.62 -13.99 -5.58
N ASN A 83 0.56 -15.31 -5.58
CA ASN A 83 0.91 -16.12 -6.74
C ASN A 83 -0.09 -15.91 -7.88
N PHE A 84 0.27 -16.28 -9.10
CA PHE A 84 -0.61 -16.15 -10.28
C PHE A 84 -1.92 -16.93 -10.15
N ASP A 85 -1.92 -18.04 -9.41
CA ASP A 85 -3.10 -18.85 -9.13
C ASP A 85 -3.98 -18.30 -8.00
N GLY A 86 -3.58 -17.16 -7.41
CA GLY A 86 -4.29 -16.52 -6.32
C GLY A 86 -3.97 -17.08 -4.93
N THR A 87 -3.06 -18.04 -4.83
CA THR A 87 -2.59 -18.56 -3.54
C THR A 87 -1.60 -17.59 -2.88
N GLU A 88 -1.43 -17.70 -1.58
CA GLU A 88 -0.45 -16.91 -0.85
C GLU A 88 0.97 -17.29 -1.23
N SER A 89 1.81 -16.28 -1.47
CA SER A 89 3.25 -16.42 -1.64
C SER A 89 3.96 -16.26 -0.29
N GLU A 90 5.24 -16.62 -0.22
CA GLU A 90 6.07 -16.31 0.94
C GLU A 90 6.09 -14.79 1.23
N MET A 91 6.13 -13.97 0.18
CA MET A 91 6.13 -12.52 0.31
C MET A 91 4.78 -11.96 0.75
N SER A 92 3.65 -12.58 0.40
CA SER A 92 2.34 -12.17 0.94
C SER A 92 2.24 -12.41 2.44
N GLY A 93 2.73 -13.56 2.92
CA GLY A 93 2.83 -13.85 4.36
C GLY A 93 3.70 -12.82 5.09
N GLU A 94 4.82 -12.43 4.50
CA GLU A 94 5.71 -11.40 5.05
C GLU A 94 5.07 -10.01 5.06
N SER A 95 4.37 -9.61 3.99
CA SER A 95 3.64 -8.35 3.94
C SER A 95 2.56 -8.27 5.02
N ARG A 96 1.82 -9.35 5.25
CA ARG A 96 0.82 -9.44 6.34
C ARG A 96 1.46 -9.31 7.71
N ARG A 97 2.58 -10.00 7.94
CA ARG A 97 3.33 -9.92 9.19
C ARG A 97 3.81 -8.49 9.46
N LEU A 98 4.35 -7.82 8.45
CA LEU A 98 4.80 -6.43 8.57
C LEU A 98 3.63 -5.47 8.79
N ALA A 99 2.52 -5.64 8.06
CA ALA A 99 1.33 -4.81 8.25
C ALA A 99 0.81 -4.89 9.68
N ARG A 100 0.74 -6.11 10.25
CA ARG A 100 0.37 -6.31 11.65
C ARG A 100 1.35 -5.62 12.61
N ASN A 101 2.65 -5.79 12.40
CA ASN A 101 3.66 -5.17 13.26
C ASN A 101 3.61 -3.64 13.19
N PHE A 102 3.41 -3.07 11.99
CA PHE A 102 3.24 -1.64 11.81
C PHE A 102 1.95 -1.14 12.47
N SER A 103 0.83 -1.83 12.32
CA SER A 103 -0.44 -1.42 12.92
C SER A 103 -0.41 -1.38 14.45
N LEU A 104 0.45 -2.20 15.07
CA LEU A 104 0.67 -2.19 16.52
C LEU A 104 1.67 -1.12 17.00
N SER A 105 2.43 -0.51 16.08
CA SER A 105 3.57 0.35 16.41
C SER A 105 3.45 1.77 15.89
N LEU A 106 2.50 2.04 14.99
CA LEU A 106 2.24 3.33 14.37
C LEU A 106 0.88 3.88 14.83
N GLU A 107 0.76 5.19 14.84
CA GLU A 107 -0.50 5.88 15.14
C GLU A 107 -1.40 6.02 13.92
N VAL A 108 -0.83 5.91 12.70
CA VAL A 108 -1.58 5.96 11.44
C VAL A 108 -2.12 4.58 11.07
N PRO A 109 -3.29 4.50 10.41
CA PRO A 109 -3.83 3.24 9.93
C PRO A 109 -2.92 2.61 8.87
N VAL A 110 -2.88 1.27 8.87
CA VAL A 110 -2.08 0.45 7.96
C VAL A 110 -3.02 -0.37 7.09
N PHE A 111 -2.74 -0.41 5.79
CA PHE A 111 -3.54 -1.14 4.80
C PHE A 111 -2.69 -2.10 3.98
N LEU A 112 -3.36 -3.09 3.41
CA LEU A 112 -2.80 -3.99 2.41
C LEU A 112 -3.51 -3.78 1.07
N GLN A 113 -2.73 -3.66 0.00
CA GLN A 113 -3.23 -3.56 -1.37
C GLN A 113 -2.86 -4.84 -2.13
N ASP A 114 -3.89 -5.56 -2.57
CA ASP A 114 -3.73 -6.73 -3.44
C ASP A 114 -3.11 -6.30 -4.78
N GLU A 115 -1.98 -6.89 -5.15
CA GLU A 115 -1.24 -6.57 -6.37
C GLU A 115 -1.70 -7.36 -7.61
N ARG A 116 -2.70 -8.24 -7.48
CA ARG A 116 -3.19 -9.05 -8.62
C ARG A 116 -3.94 -8.26 -9.67
N ALA A 117 -4.54 -7.15 -9.27
CA ALA A 117 -5.44 -6.39 -10.11
C ALA A 117 -4.68 -5.33 -10.94
N THR A 118 -4.30 -5.59 -12.15
CA THR A 118 -3.99 -4.63 -13.21
C THR A 118 -2.56 -4.09 -13.36
N SER A 119 -1.83 -3.81 -12.30
CA SER A 119 -0.49 -3.19 -12.40
C SER A 119 0.59 -4.13 -12.93
N TYR A 120 0.37 -5.43 -12.90
CA TYR A 120 1.36 -6.41 -13.33
C TYR A 120 1.66 -6.37 -14.84
N ALA A 121 0.64 -6.10 -15.65
CA ALA A 121 0.81 -5.92 -17.10
C ALA A 121 1.63 -4.65 -17.41
N ALA A 122 1.37 -3.55 -16.70
CA ALA A 122 2.12 -2.31 -16.83
C ALA A 122 3.58 -2.46 -16.34
N ARG A 123 3.83 -3.25 -15.29
CA ARG A 123 5.19 -3.61 -14.85
C ARG A 123 5.95 -4.36 -15.95
N GLY A 124 5.30 -5.30 -16.63
CA GLY A 124 5.90 -6.05 -17.74
C GLY A 124 6.37 -5.14 -18.89
N GLU A 125 5.64 -4.08 -19.20
CA GLU A 125 6.03 -3.12 -20.24
C GLU A 125 7.25 -2.27 -19.84
N LEU A 126 7.36 -1.88 -18.57
CA LEU A 126 8.54 -1.16 -18.05
C LEU A 126 9.79 -2.04 -18.05
N TRP A 127 9.65 -3.34 -17.77
CA TRP A 127 10.76 -4.31 -17.83
C TRP A 127 11.25 -4.54 -19.25
N GLN A 128 10.37 -4.48 -20.24
CA GLN A 128 10.75 -4.64 -21.67
C GLN A 128 11.49 -3.43 -22.25
N LYS A 129 11.42 -2.26 -21.61
CA LYS A 129 12.11 -1.03 -22.09
C LYS A 129 13.60 -0.96 -21.78
N GLY A 130 14.23 -2.09 -21.45
CA GLY A 130 15.69 -2.28 -21.61
C GLY A 130 16.56 -1.53 -20.61
N TYR A 131 16.11 -1.39 -19.42
CA TYR A 131 16.88 -0.73 -18.39
C TYR A 131 17.83 -1.67 -17.64
N SER A 132 19.10 -1.39 -17.59
CA SER A 132 20.11 -2.19 -16.89
C SER A 132 20.86 -1.38 -15.82
N GLY A 133 21.17 -1.99 -14.68
CA GLY A 133 22.01 -1.41 -13.65
C GLY A 133 21.39 -1.27 -12.25
N ARG A 134 22.23 -0.90 -11.27
CA ARG A 134 21.86 -0.82 -9.86
C ARG A 134 20.93 0.38 -9.55
N GLU A 135 21.14 1.51 -10.21
CA GLU A 135 20.31 2.71 -10.08
C GLU A 135 18.88 2.47 -10.58
N MET A 136 18.77 1.64 -11.59
CA MET A 136 17.54 1.26 -12.19
C MET A 136 16.69 0.34 -11.32
N LYS A 137 17.30 -0.60 -10.60
CA LYS A 137 16.58 -1.44 -9.65
C LYS A 137 15.92 -0.58 -8.55
N SER A 138 16.60 0.49 -8.12
CA SER A 138 16.01 1.44 -7.15
C SER A 138 14.82 2.20 -7.74
N LYS A 139 14.90 2.62 -9.00
CA LYS A 139 13.75 3.24 -9.69
C LYS A 139 12.59 2.28 -9.85
N ILE A 140 12.86 1.02 -10.23
CA ILE A 140 11.84 -0.01 -10.39
C ILE A 140 11.09 -0.27 -9.08
N ASP A 141 11.79 -0.39 -7.95
CA ASP A 141 11.16 -0.62 -6.64
C ASP A 141 10.28 0.57 -6.23
N GLY A 142 10.71 1.80 -6.49
CA GLY A 142 9.93 3.01 -6.25
C GLY A 142 8.69 3.10 -7.16
N GLU A 143 8.82 2.76 -8.44
CA GLU A 143 7.71 2.69 -9.39
C GLU A 143 6.70 1.61 -8.97
N ALA A 144 7.17 0.45 -8.51
CA ALA A 144 6.29 -0.59 -7.99
C ALA A 144 5.48 -0.10 -6.79
N ALA A 145 6.11 0.60 -5.84
CA ALA A 145 5.40 1.23 -4.73
C ALA A 145 4.38 2.29 -5.20
N ALA A 146 4.71 3.07 -6.24
CA ALA A 146 3.79 4.04 -6.83
C ALA A 146 2.57 3.37 -7.48
N PHE A 147 2.73 2.23 -8.14
CA PHE A 147 1.60 1.45 -8.67
C PHE A 147 0.69 0.91 -7.56
N ILE A 148 1.27 0.36 -6.48
CA ILE A 148 0.51 -0.09 -5.31
C ILE A 148 -0.36 1.04 -4.77
N LEU A 149 0.21 2.24 -4.65
CA LEU A 149 -0.51 3.41 -4.14
C LEU A 149 -1.61 3.86 -5.09
N SER A 150 -1.34 3.92 -6.39
CA SER A 150 -2.34 4.29 -7.40
C SER A 150 -3.56 3.35 -7.40
N ASP A 151 -3.32 2.04 -7.28
CA ASP A 151 -4.39 1.04 -7.19
C ASP A 151 -5.18 1.21 -5.89
N PHE A 152 -4.51 1.49 -4.78
CA PHE A 152 -5.16 1.74 -3.50
C PHE A 152 -6.05 2.98 -3.55
N LEU A 153 -5.58 4.09 -4.11
CA LEU A 153 -6.36 5.31 -4.28
C LEU A 153 -7.58 5.09 -5.18
N SER A 154 -7.43 4.34 -6.27
CA SER A 154 -8.55 3.96 -7.15
C SER A 154 -9.64 3.21 -6.39
N ARG A 155 -9.27 2.28 -5.49
CA ARG A 155 -10.23 1.56 -4.63
C ARG A 155 -10.96 2.48 -3.66
N ILE A 156 -10.29 3.50 -3.11
CA ILE A 156 -10.94 4.50 -2.25
C ILE A 156 -12.02 5.24 -3.03
N VAL A 157 -11.71 5.67 -4.26
CA VAL A 157 -12.65 6.38 -5.15
C VAL A 157 -13.85 5.49 -5.49
N GLU A 158 -13.62 4.26 -5.93
CA GLU A 158 -14.68 3.30 -6.26
C GLU A 158 -15.61 3.02 -5.08
N PHE A 159 -15.03 2.85 -3.89
CA PHE A 159 -15.80 2.63 -2.66
C PHE A 159 -16.70 3.83 -2.34
N LYS A 160 -16.19 5.06 -2.50
CA LYS A 160 -16.92 6.30 -2.29
C LYS A 160 -18.10 6.40 -3.25
N THR A 161 -17.86 6.19 -4.54
CA THR A 161 -18.91 6.28 -5.58
C THR A 161 -20.04 5.26 -5.34
N LYS A 162 -19.69 4.03 -4.97
CA LYS A 162 -20.68 2.99 -4.65
C LYS A 162 -21.52 3.34 -3.42
N LYS A 163 -20.90 3.95 -2.41
CA LYS A 163 -21.61 4.36 -1.19
C LYS A 163 -22.59 5.48 -1.49
N GLU A 164 -22.18 6.51 -2.22
CA GLU A 164 -23.02 7.64 -2.62
C GLU A 164 -24.22 7.17 -3.47
N ALA A 165 -23.99 6.26 -4.41
CA ALA A 165 -25.04 5.68 -5.23
C ALA A 165 -26.09 4.91 -4.39
N ASN A 166 -25.64 4.13 -3.41
CA ASN A 166 -26.54 3.36 -2.54
C ASN A 166 -27.34 4.29 -1.59
N GLU A 167 -26.77 5.36 -1.10
CA GLU A 167 -27.44 6.36 -0.27
C GLU A 167 -28.50 7.12 -1.08
N SER A 168 -28.24 7.46 -2.34
CA SER A 168 -29.20 8.11 -3.25
C SER A 168 -30.42 7.24 -3.51
N ILE A 169 -30.22 5.95 -3.79
CA ILE A 169 -31.31 4.99 -4.02
C ILE A 169 -32.19 4.83 -2.77
N LYS A 170 -31.58 4.85 -1.59
CA LYS A 170 -32.31 4.69 -0.34
C LYS A 170 -33.20 5.89 -0.02
N ASN A 171 -32.74 7.10 -0.38
CA ASN A 171 -33.50 8.34 -0.20
C ASN A 171 -34.62 8.53 -1.23
N GLU A 172 -34.62 7.79 -2.34
CA GLU A 172 -35.70 7.81 -3.34
C GLU A 172 -36.85 6.81 -3.01
N ILE A 173 -36.63 5.91 -2.05
CA ILE A 173 -37.60 4.86 -1.68
C ILE A 173 -38.38 5.21 -0.40
N ASP A 174 -37.90 6.18 0.40
CA ASP A 174 -38.55 6.72 1.57
C ASP A 174 -39.39 7.99 1.22
#